data_8851b0c0b6f2cfc7788bcf21fe884b88
#
_entry.id   8851b0c0b6f2cfc7788bcf21fe884b88
#
_cell.length_a   1.000
_cell.length_b   1.000
_cell.length_c   1.000
_cell.angle_alpha   90.00
_cell.angle_beta   90.00
_cell.angle_gamma   90.00
#
_symmetry.space_group_name_H-M   'P 1'
#
loop_
_entity.id
_entity.type
_entity.pdbx_description
1 polymer ?
#
loop_
_entity_poly.entity_id
_entity_poly.type
_entity_poly.pdbx_seq_one_letter_code
_entity_poly.pdbx_strand_id
1 'polypeptide(L)'
;MEINGNKYTLKYTNRGLQSDINIPDKDLIFFKEAYVSGMRSLIPIWASKAVSVKGENLGFFFHETFNDFNDATDVIKEQKLEYLNLKMKVRKSGNRPKLFTIESLQNDAVPIELRYASSGIQTSAPLVAIVHYFAQEFSFRKYVHIHIEEVELSLAPEDQRAFMSNLVEEVFHKNKKDRKLGLMVSTHSPYIVNHLNVLLRAGYFEKARENYPFLEKDDIAVYRVNEGKIISLMATDNDTGEYVINALDMSDTMERIFEEYESMEE
;
A
#
# COMPACT_ATOMS: atom_id res chain seq x y z
N MET A 1 2.98 25.64 22.25
CA MET A 1 3.17 24.95 20.98
C MET A 1 3.62 25.97 19.95
N GLU A 2 4.61 25.66 19.16
CA GLU A 2 5.13 26.54 18.09
C GLU A 2 4.99 25.82 16.75
N ILE A 3 4.43 26.49 15.76
CA ILE A 3 4.22 25.95 14.41
C ILE A 3 4.68 27.04 13.43
N ASN A 4 5.62 26.72 12.54
CA ASN A 4 6.19 27.63 11.54
C ASN A 4 6.64 28.99 12.14
N GLY A 5 7.23 28.98 13.36
CA GLY A 5 7.66 30.18 14.07
C GLY A 5 6.55 30.95 14.81
N ASN A 6 5.29 30.54 14.69
CA ASN A 6 4.16 31.13 15.41
C ASN A 6 3.90 30.38 16.71
N LYS A 7 3.76 31.11 17.82
CA LYS A 7 3.45 30.53 19.14
C LYS A 7 1.95 30.47 19.37
N TYR A 8 1.46 29.28 19.70
CA TYR A 8 0.07 29.02 20.06
C TYR A 8 -0.01 28.59 21.52
N THR A 9 -1.00 29.08 22.24
CA THR A 9 -1.16 28.80 23.68
C THR A 9 -2.39 27.95 23.92
N LEU A 10 -2.19 26.78 24.54
CA LEU A 10 -3.26 25.95 25.08
C LEU A 10 -3.42 26.28 26.55
N LYS A 11 -4.64 26.62 26.98
CA LYS A 11 -4.97 26.82 28.40
C LYS A 11 -5.81 25.65 28.89
N TYR A 12 -5.31 24.97 29.92
CA TYR A 12 -6.09 24.01 30.67
C TYR A 12 -6.71 24.73 31.88
N THR A 13 -8.02 24.64 32.02
CA THR A 13 -8.75 25.22 33.13
C THR A 13 -9.55 24.14 33.85
N ASN A 14 -10.06 24.42 35.05
CA ASN A 14 -10.91 23.50 35.79
C ASN A 14 -12.22 23.12 35.06
N ARG A 15 -12.51 23.73 33.90
CA ARG A 15 -13.66 23.44 33.02
C ARG A 15 -13.26 22.62 31.77
N GLY A 16 -12.02 22.14 31.72
CA GLY A 16 -11.48 21.38 30.59
C GLY A 16 -10.51 22.17 29.71
N LEU A 17 -10.13 21.57 28.61
CA LEU A 17 -9.24 22.19 27.62
C LEU A 17 -10.02 23.24 26.84
N GLN A 18 -9.67 24.51 27.04
CA GLN A 18 -10.16 25.62 26.20
C GLN A 18 -9.05 25.99 25.22
N SER A 19 -9.32 25.83 23.94
CA SER A 19 -8.42 26.28 22.88
C SER A 19 -9.05 27.45 22.13
N ASP A 20 -8.57 28.66 22.37
CA ASP A 20 -8.78 29.79 21.45
C ASP A 20 -7.73 29.79 20.33
N ILE A 21 -7.38 28.59 19.85
CA ILE A 21 -6.34 28.44 18.84
C ILE A 21 -7.00 28.59 17.47
N ASN A 22 -6.86 29.76 16.91
CA ASN A 22 -7.15 29.97 15.49
C ASN A 22 -5.83 29.79 14.73
N ILE A 23 -5.49 28.52 14.41
CA ILE A 23 -4.33 28.20 13.59
C ILE A 23 -4.76 28.45 12.14
N PRO A 24 -4.11 29.39 11.40
CA PRO A 24 -4.39 29.56 9.99
C PRO A 24 -4.22 28.24 9.22
N ASP A 25 -5.08 27.96 8.24
CA ASP A 25 -5.03 26.71 7.46
C ASP A 25 -3.64 26.42 6.84
N LYS A 26 -2.90 27.48 6.48
CA LYS A 26 -1.52 27.38 5.97
C LYS A 26 -0.50 26.83 6.98
N ASP A 27 -0.80 26.96 8.27
CA ASP A 27 0.06 26.51 9.38
C ASP A 27 -0.41 25.17 9.96
N LEU A 28 -1.58 24.66 9.50
CA LEU A 28 -2.08 23.34 9.85
C LEU A 28 -1.36 22.30 9.00
N ILE A 29 -0.51 21.52 9.65
CA ILE A 29 0.05 20.31 9.03
C ILE A 29 -0.98 19.19 9.21
N PHE A 30 -1.73 18.91 8.16
CA PHE A 30 -2.64 17.79 8.15
C PHE A 30 -1.88 16.50 7.82
N PHE A 31 -2.02 15.54 8.69
CA PHE A 31 -1.41 14.24 8.60
C PHE A 31 -2.51 13.16 8.54
N LYS A 32 -2.43 12.24 7.59
CA LYS A 32 -3.29 11.05 7.53
C LYS A 32 -2.41 9.82 7.64
N GLU A 33 -2.65 9.03 8.68
CA GLU A 33 -2.22 7.66 8.76
C GLU A 33 -3.34 6.78 8.22
N ALA A 34 -3.08 6.07 7.15
CA ALA A 34 -3.97 5.06 6.60
C ALA A 34 -3.40 3.68 6.90
N TYR A 35 -4.26 2.77 7.30
CA TYR A 35 -3.85 1.40 7.62
C TYR A 35 -4.62 0.41 6.74
N VAL A 36 -3.91 -0.41 5.99
CA VAL A 36 -4.49 -1.44 5.13
C VAL A 36 -4.22 -2.81 5.72
N SER A 37 -5.24 -3.32 6.41
CA SER A 37 -5.18 -4.60 7.13
C SER A 37 -5.01 -5.80 6.20
N GLY A 38 -4.34 -6.85 6.68
CA GLY A 38 -4.33 -8.17 6.06
C GLY A 38 -5.73 -8.79 5.89
N MET A 39 -6.71 -8.37 6.71
CA MET A 39 -8.12 -8.79 6.57
C MET A 39 -8.85 -8.14 5.39
N ARG A 40 -8.17 -7.36 4.55
CA ARG A 40 -8.78 -6.65 3.41
C ARG A 40 -9.50 -7.54 2.39
N SER A 41 -9.23 -8.84 2.37
CA SER A 41 -9.96 -9.82 1.56
C SER A 41 -11.45 -9.92 1.91
N LEU A 42 -11.85 -9.48 3.10
CA LEU A 42 -13.23 -9.44 3.53
C LEU A 42 -13.98 -8.20 3.00
N ILE A 43 -13.28 -7.16 2.55
CA ILE A 43 -13.87 -5.90 2.09
C ILE A 43 -14.91 -6.12 0.99
N PRO A 44 -14.66 -6.92 -0.09
CA PRO A 44 -15.65 -7.14 -1.15
C PRO A 44 -16.96 -7.73 -0.65
N ILE A 45 -16.89 -8.64 0.32
CA ILE A 45 -18.05 -9.28 0.92
C ILE A 45 -18.84 -8.28 1.76
N TRP A 46 -18.16 -7.51 2.59
CA TRP A 46 -18.77 -6.52 3.47
C TRP A 46 -19.36 -5.34 2.71
N ALA A 47 -18.64 -4.82 1.74
CA ALA A 47 -19.10 -3.71 0.91
C ALA A 47 -20.31 -4.06 0.04
N SER A 48 -20.52 -5.34 -0.26
CA SER A 48 -21.70 -5.84 -1.02
C SER A 48 -22.93 -6.06 -0.16
N LYS A 49 -22.79 -6.08 1.17
CA LYS A 49 -23.91 -6.27 2.09
C LYS A 49 -24.40 -4.89 2.55
N ALA A 50 -25.72 -4.65 2.51
CA ALA A 50 -26.35 -3.48 3.14
C ALA A 50 -26.30 -3.53 4.68
N VAL A 51 -25.43 -4.35 5.25
CA VAL A 51 -25.33 -4.57 6.69
C VAL A 51 -24.42 -3.51 7.27
N SER A 52 -24.94 -2.75 8.22
CA SER A 52 -24.16 -1.88 9.08
C SER A 52 -23.07 -2.73 9.75
N VAL A 53 -21.81 -2.40 9.52
CA VAL A 53 -20.64 -2.98 10.18
C VAL A 53 -20.66 -2.69 11.70
N LYS A 54 -21.66 -1.93 12.15
CA LYS A 54 -21.89 -1.62 13.57
C LYS A 54 -22.33 -2.88 14.31
N GLY A 55 -21.40 -3.49 15.02
CA GLY A 55 -21.67 -4.59 15.95
C GLY A 55 -20.84 -5.85 15.74
N GLU A 56 -20.05 -5.98 14.68
CA GLU A 56 -19.11 -7.10 14.56
C GLU A 56 -17.71 -6.69 15.02
N ASN A 57 -17.07 -7.56 15.77
CA ASN A 57 -15.77 -7.29 16.43
C ASN A 57 -14.61 -7.60 15.45
N LEU A 58 -14.55 -6.88 14.32
CA LEU A 58 -13.51 -7.07 13.27
C LEU A 58 -12.22 -6.28 13.53
N GLY A 59 -12.16 -5.60 14.68
CA GLY A 59 -11.01 -4.80 15.07
C GLY A 59 -10.93 -3.43 14.38
N PHE A 60 -10.22 -2.53 15.04
CA PHE A 60 -10.10 -1.12 14.63
C PHE A 60 -9.51 -0.97 13.22
N PHE A 61 -8.41 -1.67 12.93
CA PHE A 61 -7.70 -1.53 11.66
C PHE A 61 -8.51 -1.99 10.45
N PHE A 62 -9.32 -3.03 10.59
CA PHE A 62 -10.23 -3.43 9.52
C PHE A 62 -11.28 -2.36 9.23
N HIS A 63 -11.85 -1.76 10.28
CA HIS A 63 -12.82 -0.67 10.14
C HIS A 63 -12.22 0.54 9.42
N GLU A 64 -11.00 0.94 9.77
CA GLU A 64 -10.30 2.03 9.09
C GLU A 64 -10.03 1.70 7.62
N THR A 65 -9.55 0.49 7.32
CA THR A 65 -9.34 0.01 5.94
C THR A 65 -10.65 0.05 5.14
N PHE A 66 -11.75 -0.40 5.75
CA PHE A 66 -13.06 -0.41 5.10
C PHE A 66 -13.59 1.00 4.85
N ASN A 67 -13.40 1.92 5.79
CA ASN A 67 -13.78 3.32 5.64
C ASN A 67 -12.97 3.99 4.51
N ASP A 68 -11.65 3.83 4.51
CA ASP A 68 -10.77 4.37 3.46
C ASP A 68 -11.13 3.80 2.07
N PHE A 69 -11.50 2.50 1.97
CA PHE A 69 -12.01 1.91 0.74
C PHE A 69 -13.36 2.50 0.31
N ASN A 70 -14.27 2.73 1.25
CA ASN A 70 -15.56 3.35 0.95
C ASN A 70 -15.38 4.79 0.43
N ASP A 71 -14.52 5.58 1.08
CA ASP A 71 -14.20 6.94 0.66
C ASP A 71 -13.58 6.93 -0.75
N ALA A 72 -12.61 6.05 -0.99
CA ALA A 72 -11.99 5.86 -2.30
C ALA A 72 -13.05 5.55 -3.37
N THR A 73 -13.95 4.61 -3.11
CA THR A 73 -14.97 4.18 -4.07
C THR A 73 -16.21 5.09 -4.18
N ASP A 74 -16.31 6.10 -3.33
CA ASP A 74 -17.27 7.20 -3.55
C ASP A 74 -16.80 8.13 -4.68
N VAL A 75 -15.50 8.29 -4.87
CA VAL A 75 -14.86 9.14 -5.89
C VAL A 75 -14.53 8.31 -7.14
N ILE A 76 -13.82 7.20 -6.98
CA ILE A 76 -13.34 6.34 -8.06
C ILE A 76 -14.48 5.51 -8.61
N LYS A 77 -14.77 5.64 -9.92
CA LYS A 77 -15.80 4.85 -10.62
C LYS A 77 -15.22 3.69 -11.42
N GLU A 78 -13.97 3.80 -11.81
CA GLU A 78 -13.20 2.76 -12.49
C GLU A 78 -11.76 2.81 -11.99
N GLN A 79 -11.21 1.67 -11.59
CA GLN A 79 -9.81 1.50 -11.20
C GLN A 79 -9.17 0.42 -12.04
N LYS A 80 -8.14 0.77 -12.77
CA LYS A 80 -7.34 -0.20 -13.50
C LYS A 80 -6.43 -1.00 -12.56
N LEU A 81 -6.34 -2.29 -12.83
CA LEU A 81 -5.43 -3.24 -12.23
C LEU A 81 -4.52 -3.75 -13.35
N GLU A 82 -3.63 -2.87 -13.83
CA GLU A 82 -2.86 -3.08 -15.07
C GLU A 82 -1.99 -4.34 -14.99
N TYR A 83 -1.42 -4.62 -13.82
CA TYR A 83 -0.61 -5.82 -13.55
C TYR A 83 -1.38 -7.15 -13.72
N LEU A 84 -2.72 -7.13 -13.72
CA LEU A 84 -3.58 -8.28 -13.98
C LEU A 84 -4.34 -8.18 -15.31
N ASN A 85 -4.14 -7.13 -16.09
CA ASN A 85 -4.95 -6.82 -17.27
C ASN A 85 -6.46 -6.72 -16.99
N LEU A 86 -6.81 -6.20 -15.81
CA LEU A 86 -8.17 -6.09 -15.30
C LEU A 86 -8.50 -4.64 -14.92
N LYS A 87 -9.78 -4.39 -14.72
CA LYS A 87 -10.28 -3.18 -14.11
C LYS A 87 -11.42 -3.46 -13.15
N MET A 88 -11.48 -2.74 -12.07
CA MET A 88 -12.59 -2.72 -11.14
C MET A 88 -13.52 -1.56 -11.52
N LYS A 89 -14.82 -1.84 -11.69
CA LYS A 89 -15.85 -0.81 -11.79
C LYS A 89 -16.70 -0.74 -10.56
N VAL A 90 -17.05 0.49 -10.18
CA VAL A 90 -17.91 0.79 -9.04
C VAL A 90 -19.23 1.37 -9.55
N ARG A 91 -20.35 0.69 -9.28
CA ARG A 91 -21.69 1.16 -9.62
C ARG A 91 -22.48 1.44 -8.32
N LYS A 92 -23.04 2.63 -8.23
CA LYS A 92 -23.93 3.05 -7.15
C LYS A 92 -25.32 3.27 -7.73
N SER A 93 -26.33 2.67 -7.15
CA SER A 93 -27.74 2.81 -7.59
C SER A 93 -28.62 3.23 -6.42
N GLY A 94 -28.86 4.54 -6.28
CA GLY A 94 -29.66 5.10 -5.20
C GLY A 94 -29.13 4.70 -3.82
N ASN A 95 -30.02 4.21 -2.95
CA ASN A 95 -29.70 3.78 -1.59
C ASN A 95 -29.23 2.30 -1.50
N ARG A 96 -28.98 1.65 -2.63
CA ARG A 96 -28.46 0.27 -2.63
C ARG A 96 -26.96 0.25 -2.31
N PRO A 97 -26.45 -0.87 -1.78
CA PRO A 97 -25.01 -1.08 -1.64
C PRO A 97 -24.29 -0.88 -2.99
N LYS A 98 -23.06 -0.42 -2.93
CA LYS A 98 -22.21 -0.32 -4.11
C LYS A 98 -21.99 -1.71 -4.71
N LEU A 99 -22.06 -1.81 -6.03
CA LEU A 99 -21.70 -3.02 -6.76
C LEU A 99 -20.31 -2.85 -7.34
N PHE A 100 -19.42 -3.79 -7.06
CA PHE A 100 -18.06 -3.85 -7.55
C PHE A 100 -17.95 -4.99 -8.55
N THR A 101 -17.55 -4.68 -9.80
CA THR A 101 -17.36 -5.68 -10.85
C THR A 101 -15.92 -5.62 -11.36
N ILE A 102 -15.38 -6.79 -11.68
CA ILE A 102 -14.08 -6.95 -12.33
C ILE A 102 -14.34 -7.29 -13.81
N GLU A 103 -13.69 -6.55 -14.67
CA GLU A 103 -13.78 -6.68 -16.12
C GLU A 103 -12.36 -6.82 -16.71
N SER A 104 -12.23 -7.54 -17.82
CA SER A 104 -10.98 -7.61 -18.58
C SER A 104 -10.68 -6.27 -19.27
N LEU A 105 -9.41 -5.91 -19.38
CA LEU A 105 -8.97 -4.82 -20.23
C LEU A 105 -8.79 -5.21 -21.70
N GLN A 106 -8.72 -6.52 -22.00
CA GLN A 106 -8.34 -7.03 -23.31
C GLN A 106 -9.50 -7.58 -24.13
N ASN A 107 -10.57 -8.00 -23.47
CA ASN A 107 -11.69 -8.67 -24.13
C ASN A 107 -13.03 -8.37 -23.43
N ASP A 108 -14.14 -8.68 -24.12
CA ASP A 108 -15.50 -8.51 -23.62
C ASP A 108 -15.96 -9.69 -22.75
N ALA A 109 -15.10 -10.21 -21.88
CA ALA A 109 -15.46 -11.26 -20.95
C ALA A 109 -16.59 -10.78 -20.01
N VAL A 110 -17.41 -11.73 -19.57
CA VAL A 110 -18.53 -11.44 -18.66
C VAL A 110 -17.97 -10.86 -17.36
N PRO A 111 -18.47 -9.69 -16.92
CA PRO A 111 -18.07 -9.10 -15.65
C PRO A 111 -18.34 -10.02 -14.47
N ILE A 112 -17.39 -10.12 -13.54
CA ILE A 112 -17.52 -10.91 -12.32
C ILE A 112 -17.65 -9.93 -11.15
N GLU A 113 -18.58 -10.16 -10.23
CA GLU A 113 -18.59 -9.37 -8.99
C GLU A 113 -17.32 -9.63 -8.19
N LEU A 114 -16.71 -8.55 -7.65
CA LEU A 114 -15.44 -8.61 -6.91
C LEU A 114 -15.45 -9.66 -5.80
N ARG A 115 -16.58 -9.85 -5.09
CA ARG A 115 -16.72 -10.86 -4.03
C ARG A 115 -16.63 -12.31 -4.50
N TYR A 116 -16.73 -12.55 -5.79
CA TYR A 116 -16.61 -13.88 -6.42
C TYR A 116 -15.33 -14.03 -7.25
N ALA A 117 -14.50 -12.99 -7.30
CA ALA A 117 -13.19 -13.03 -7.94
C ALA A 117 -12.22 -13.94 -7.15
N SER A 118 -11.05 -14.20 -7.72
CA SER A 118 -9.98 -14.92 -7.00
C SER A 118 -9.52 -14.15 -5.75
N SER A 119 -8.96 -14.87 -4.77
CA SER A 119 -8.47 -14.27 -3.52
C SER A 119 -7.44 -13.17 -3.78
N GLY A 120 -6.56 -13.33 -4.76
CA GLY A 120 -5.58 -12.31 -5.14
C GLY A 120 -6.25 -11.01 -5.62
N ILE A 121 -7.32 -11.09 -6.41
CA ILE A 121 -8.08 -9.91 -6.84
C ILE A 121 -8.88 -9.32 -5.68
N GLN A 122 -9.45 -10.15 -4.81
CA GLN A 122 -10.19 -9.66 -3.64
C GLN A 122 -9.32 -8.91 -2.65
N THR A 123 -8.03 -9.26 -2.54
CA THR A 123 -7.07 -8.58 -1.66
C THR A 123 -6.45 -7.35 -2.32
N SER A 124 -6.07 -7.43 -3.58
CA SER A 124 -5.31 -6.39 -4.25
C SER A 124 -6.17 -5.24 -4.80
N ALA A 125 -7.38 -5.50 -5.30
CA ALA A 125 -8.25 -4.46 -5.85
C ALA A 125 -8.64 -3.38 -4.82
N PRO A 126 -9.04 -3.71 -3.58
CA PRO A 126 -9.26 -2.71 -2.53
C PRO A 126 -8.01 -1.91 -2.19
N LEU A 127 -6.85 -2.57 -2.09
CA LEU A 127 -5.58 -1.91 -1.79
C LEU A 127 -5.20 -0.91 -2.87
N VAL A 128 -5.26 -1.29 -4.15
CA VAL A 128 -4.98 -0.36 -5.26
C VAL A 128 -5.92 0.84 -5.24
N ALA A 129 -7.21 0.63 -4.98
CA ALA A 129 -8.18 1.72 -4.90
C ALA A 129 -7.85 2.70 -3.76
N ILE A 130 -7.47 2.20 -2.58
CA ILE A 130 -7.07 3.03 -1.43
C ILE A 130 -5.80 3.82 -1.75
N VAL A 131 -4.76 3.16 -2.29
CA VAL A 131 -3.50 3.83 -2.64
C VAL A 131 -3.72 4.90 -3.71
N HIS A 132 -4.46 4.58 -4.79
CA HIS A 132 -4.80 5.53 -5.83
C HIS A 132 -5.58 6.73 -5.29
N TYR A 133 -6.55 6.48 -4.42
CA TYR A 133 -7.32 7.56 -3.78
C TYR A 133 -6.42 8.52 -3.03
N PHE A 134 -5.51 8.02 -2.20
CA PHE A 134 -4.59 8.88 -1.46
C PHE A 134 -3.55 9.55 -2.37
N ALA A 135 -3.13 8.89 -3.43
CA ALA A 135 -2.16 9.45 -4.38
C ALA A 135 -2.78 10.54 -5.28
N GLN A 136 -4.01 10.37 -5.75
CA GLN A 136 -4.58 11.18 -6.81
C GLN A 136 -5.78 12.04 -6.38
N GLU A 137 -6.70 11.50 -5.58
CA GLU A 137 -8.01 12.09 -5.36
C GLU A 137 -8.14 12.83 -4.02
N PHE A 138 -7.41 12.39 -2.99
CA PHE A 138 -7.53 12.93 -1.65
C PHE A 138 -7.03 14.38 -1.58
N SER A 139 -7.93 15.35 -1.37
CA SER A 139 -7.64 16.78 -1.57
C SER A 139 -7.14 17.54 -0.34
N PHE A 140 -7.34 17.03 0.87
CA PHE A 140 -7.26 17.85 2.07
C PHE A 140 -5.95 17.74 2.88
N ARG A 141 -4.98 16.89 2.50
CA ARG A 141 -3.80 16.65 3.37
C ARG A 141 -2.51 16.57 2.57
N LYS A 142 -1.48 17.26 3.09
CA LYS A 142 -0.16 17.29 2.44
C LYS A 142 0.65 16.02 2.70
N TYR A 143 0.43 15.38 3.84
CA TYR A 143 1.19 14.20 4.26
C TYR A 143 0.25 13.03 4.48
N VAL A 144 0.52 11.93 3.79
CA VAL A 144 -0.20 10.67 3.97
C VAL A 144 0.81 9.55 4.11
N HIS A 145 0.70 8.77 5.19
CA HIS A 145 1.42 7.52 5.33
C HIS A 145 0.44 6.36 5.22
N ILE A 146 0.76 5.40 4.39
CA ILE A 146 -0.05 4.22 4.16
C ILE A 146 0.72 3.01 4.69
N HIS A 147 0.17 2.38 5.73
CA HIS A 147 0.71 1.15 6.31
C HIS A 147 -0.02 -0.03 5.69
N ILE A 148 0.72 -0.96 5.08
CA ILE A 148 0.16 -2.12 4.37
C ILE A 148 0.67 -3.39 5.02
N GLU A 149 -0.25 -4.20 5.55
CA GLU A 149 0.07 -5.54 6.04
C GLU A 149 0.09 -6.54 4.89
N GLU A 150 1.12 -7.38 4.85
CA GLU A 150 1.25 -8.50 3.91
C GLU A 150 0.85 -8.10 2.49
N VAL A 151 1.63 -7.19 1.90
CA VAL A 151 1.35 -6.62 0.56
C VAL A 151 1.17 -7.71 -0.51
N GLU A 152 1.87 -8.83 -0.36
CA GLU A 152 1.82 -10.00 -1.23
C GLU A 152 0.61 -10.90 -1.07
N LEU A 153 -0.26 -10.64 -0.11
CA LEU A 153 -1.33 -11.56 0.30
C LEU A 153 -2.14 -12.11 -0.88
N SER A 154 -2.13 -13.44 -1.01
CA SER A 154 -2.83 -14.19 -2.07
C SER A 154 -2.39 -13.92 -3.51
N LEU A 155 -1.24 -13.29 -3.73
CA LEU A 155 -0.68 -13.07 -5.06
C LEU A 155 0.37 -14.14 -5.41
N ALA A 156 0.38 -14.58 -6.67
CA ALA A 156 1.47 -15.41 -7.20
C ALA A 156 2.78 -14.61 -7.27
N PRO A 157 3.95 -15.24 -7.24
CA PRO A 157 5.25 -14.55 -7.22
C PRO A 157 5.43 -13.48 -8.32
N GLU A 158 5.02 -13.76 -9.54
CA GLU A 158 5.12 -12.81 -10.65
C GLU A 158 4.15 -11.63 -10.47
N ASP A 159 2.93 -11.90 -9.98
CA ASP A 159 1.95 -10.85 -9.69
C ASP A 159 2.41 -9.97 -8.52
N GLN A 160 3.14 -10.52 -7.53
CA GLN A 160 3.73 -9.74 -6.42
C GLN A 160 4.72 -8.70 -6.94
N ARG A 161 5.59 -9.10 -7.89
CA ARG A 161 6.56 -8.19 -8.51
C ARG A 161 5.88 -7.08 -9.29
N ALA A 162 4.95 -7.43 -10.17
CA ALA A 162 4.20 -6.49 -10.97
C ALA A 162 3.36 -5.54 -10.11
N PHE A 163 2.76 -6.06 -9.03
CA PHE A 163 2.01 -5.29 -8.06
C PHE A 163 2.88 -4.27 -7.32
N MET A 164 4.08 -4.68 -6.86
CA MET A 164 4.99 -3.77 -6.18
C MET A 164 5.47 -2.66 -7.10
N SER A 165 5.77 -2.97 -8.37
CA SER A 165 6.05 -1.96 -9.39
C SER A 165 4.92 -0.95 -9.56
N ASN A 166 3.68 -1.42 -9.60
CA ASN A 166 2.50 -0.56 -9.71
C ASN A 166 2.34 0.36 -8.49
N LEU A 167 2.57 -0.16 -7.27
CA LEU A 167 2.53 0.65 -6.05
C LEU A 167 3.59 1.75 -6.05
N VAL A 168 4.83 1.41 -6.42
CA VAL A 168 5.93 2.39 -6.51
C VAL A 168 5.61 3.47 -7.55
N GLU A 169 5.13 3.07 -8.71
CA GLU A 169 4.75 4.02 -9.76
C GLU A 169 3.64 4.97 -9.29
N GLU A 170 2.60 4.46 -8.65
CA GLU A 170 1.48 5.25 -8.17
C GLU A 170 1.89 6.25 -7.08
N VAL A 171 2.74 5.83 -6.16
CA VAL A 171 3.12 6.63 -5.00
C VAL A 171 4.24 7.61 -5.31
N PHE A 172 5.25 7.22 -6.07
CA PHE A 172 6.46 8.03 -6.28
C PHE A 172 6.46 8.79 -7.62
N HIS A 173 5.82 8.24 -8.67
CA HIS A 173 5.91 8.83 -10.01
C HIS A 173 4.61 9.48 -10.49
N LYS A 174 3.46 8.91 -10.14
CA LYS A 174 2.15 9.42 -10.59
C LYS A 174 1.46 10.34 -9.58
N ASN A 175 1.94 10.43 -8.34
CA ASN A 175 1.28 11.23 -7.33
C ASN A 175 1.22 12.73 -7.71
N LYS A 176 0.24 13.46 -7.19
CA LYS A 176 0.18 14.91 -7.38
C LYS A 176 1.35 15.59 -6.66
N LYS A 177 2.05 16.50 -7.35
CA LYS A 177 3.31 17.14 -6.91
C LYS A 177 3.27 17.80 -5.51
N ASP A 178 2.09 18.15 -5.01
CA ASP A 178 1.93 18.81 -3.71
C ASP A 178 1.76 17.84 -2.54
N ARG A 179 1.81 16.53 -2.80
CA ARG A 179 1.60 15.48 -1.79
C ARG A 179 2.91 14.81 -1.43
N LYS A 180 3.06 14.56 -0.14
CA LYS A 180 4.12 13.70 0.37
C LYS A 180 3.47 12.41 0.84
N LEU A 181 3.66 11.36 0.06
CA LEU A 181 3.22 10.01 0.37
C LEU A 181 4.39 9.19 0.89
N GLY A 182 4.13 8.42 1.93
CA GLY A 182 5.03 7.40 2.43
C GLY A 182 4.29 6.06 2.46
N LEU A 183 5.01 4.99 2.14
CA LEU A 183 4.55 3.62 2.33
C LEU A 183 5.36 2.96 3.43
N MET A 184 4.69 2.30 4.34
CA MET A 184 5.28 1.30 5.23
C MET A 184 4.65 -0.04 4.88
N VAL A 185 5.45 -0.99 4.45
CA VAL A 185 4.99 -2.29 3.98
C VAL A 185 5.58 -3.38 4.84
N SER A 186 4.75 -4.25 5.38
CA SER A 186 5.22 -5.51 5.94
C SER A 186 5.07 -6.64 4.91
N THR A 187 6.06 -7.52 4.83
CA THR A 187 6.07 -8.62 3.89
C THR A 187 6.86 -9.81 4.44
N HIS A 188 6.45 -11.00 4.06
CA HIS A 188 7.18 -12.26 4.24
C HIS A 188 7.75 -12.78 2.91
N SER A 189 7.55 -12.03 1.81
CA SER A 189 7.91 -12.47 0.47
C SER A 189 9.33 -12.11 0.08
N PRO A 190 10.20 -13.09 -0.20
CA PRO A 190 11.51 -12.83 -0.78
C PRO A 190 11.39 -12.21 -2.19
N TYR A 191 10.32 -12.48 -2.92
CA TYR A 191 10.08 -11.92 -4.26
C TYR A 191 9.89 -10.41 -4.22
N ILE A 192 9.14 -9.90 -3.23
CA ILE A 192 8.98 -8.46 -3.01
C ILE A 192 10.33 -7.81 -2.70
N VAL A 193 11.07 -8.35 -1.71
CA VAL A 193 12.34 -7.77 -1.28
C VAL A 193 13.39 -7.80 -2.40
N ASN A 194 13.49 -8.91 -3.13
CA ASN A 194 14.40 -8.99 -4.28
C ASN A 194 13.97 -8.06 -5.43
N HIS A 195 12.67 -7.88 -5.64
CA HIS A 195 12.18 -6.96 -6.67
C HIS A 195 12.48 -5.49 -6.35
N LEU A 196 12.49 -5.11 -5.09
CA LEU A 196 12.91 -3.76 -4.67
C LEU A 196 14.36 -3.48 -5.08
N ASN A 197 15.26 -4.48 -5.12
CA ASN A 197 16.60 -4.33 -5.70
C ASN A 197 16.58 -4.00 -7.20
N VAL A 198 15.61 -4.56 -7.95
CA VAL A 198 15.45 -4.24 -9.37
C VAL A 198 15.03 -2.78 -9.53
N LEU A 199 14.08 -2.32 -8.70
CA LEU A 199 13.60 -0.94 -8.72
C LEU A 199 14.69 0.07 -8.29
N LEU A 200 15.49 -0.27 -7.28
CA LEU A 200 16.65 0.52 -6.87
C LEU A 200 17.68 0.61 -8.02
N ARG A 201 18.00 -0.52 -8.64
CA ARG A 201 18.93 -0.56 -9.75
C ARG A 201 18.45 0.25 -10.94
N ALA A 202 17.14 0.23 -11.24
CA ALA A 202 16.56 1.08 -12.27
C ALA A 202 16.79 2.58 -11.98
N GLY A 203 16.83 2.98 -10.71
CA GLY A 203 17.14 4.34 -10.29
C GLY A 203 18.54 4.81 -10.61
N TYR A 204 19.52 3.92 -10.81
CA TYR A 204 20.90 4.30 -11.19
C TYR A 204 21.08 4.57 -12.69
N PHE A 205 20.18 4.09 -13.55
CA PHE A 205 20.35 4.16 -15.00
C PHE A 205 19.24 4.98 -15.65
N GLU A 206 19.60 6.09 -16.28
CA GLU A 206 18.66 6.99 -16.95
C GLU A 206 17.77 6.26 -17.96
N LYS A 207 18.36 5.36 -18.76
CA LYS A 207 17.64 4.56 -19.75
C LYS A 207 16.63 3.57 -19.14
N ALA A 208 16.88 3.11 -17.92
CA ALA A 208 15.96 2.24 -17.20
C ALA A 208 14.79 3.03 -16.59
N ARG A 209 15.04 4.25 -16.12
CA ARG A 209 13.99 5.15 -15.60
C ARG A 209 12.91 5.49 -16.63
N GLU A 210 13.24 5.48 -17.93
CA GLU A 210 12.27 5.71 -19.00
C GLU A 210 11.27 4.54 -19.17
N ASN A 211 11.66 3.33 -18.78
CA ASN A 211 10.92 2.10 -19.10
C ASN A 211 10.40 1.35 -17.87
N TYR A 212 10.91 1.66 -16.68
CA TYR A 212 10.58 0.96 -15.44
C TYR A 212 10.30 1.95 -14.32
N PRO A 213 9.37 1.63 -13.41
CA PRO A 213 9.31 2.29 -12.12
C PRO A 213 10.67 2.15 -11.41
N PHE A 214 11.05 3.15 -10.65
CA PHE A 214 12.34 3.16 -9.97
C PHE A 214 12.24 3.75 -8.56
N LEU A 215 13.25 3.48 -7.75
CA LEU A 215 13.46 4.07 -6.44
C LEU A 215 14.86 4.65 -6.39
N GLU A 216 15.02 5.77 -5.72
CA GLU A 216 16.33 6.30 -5.37
C GLU A 216 16.72 5.79 -3.97
N LYS A 217 18.02 5.82 -3.66
CA LYS A 217 18.54 5.31 -2.37
C LYS A 217 17.88 5.96 -1.15
N ASP A 218 17.49 7.22 -1.27
CA ASP A 218 16.89 8.01 -0.19
C ASP A 218 15.36 7.82 -0.10
N ASP A 219 14.74 7.10 -1.06
CA ASP A 219 13.32 6.82 -1.08
C ASP A 219 12.94 5.59 -0.25
N ILE A 220 13.92 4.75 0.11
CA ILE A 220 13.65 3.44 0.70
C ILE A 220 14.56 3.11 1.87
N ALA A 221 13.98 2.47 2.88
CA ALA A 221 14.70 1.80 3.96
C ALA A 221 14.05 0.43 4.21
N VAL A 222 14.86 -0.61 4.30
CA VAL A 222 14.40 -1.99 4.51
C VAL A 222 14.99 -2.53 5.79
N TYR A 223 14.13 -3.07 6.63
CA TYR A 223 14.50 -3.62 7.93
C TYR A 223 13.94 -5.03 8.09
N ARG A 224 14.73 -5.89 8.72
CA ARG A 224 14.30 -7.18 9.23
C ARG A 224 14.05 -7.08 10.72
N VAL A 225 12.92 -7.63 11.16
CA VAL A 225 12.63 -7.82 12.57
C VAL A 225 12.89 -9.27 12.93
N ASN A 226 13.85 -9.53 13.81
CA ASN A 226 14.19 -10.86 14.25
C ASN A 226 14.50 -10.85 15.76
N GLU A 227 13.88 -11.74 16.54
CA GLU A 227 14.10 -11.91 17.98
C GLU A 227 14.05 -10.57 18.76
N GLY A 228 13.11 -9.71 18.42
CA GLY A 228 12.94 -8.39 19.05
C GLY A 228 13.98 -7.34 18.67
N LYS A 229 14.84 -7.61 17.67
CA LYS A 229 15.81 -6.67 17.12
C LYS A 229 15.38 -6.19 15.74
N ILE A 230 15.71 -4.95 15.42
CA ILE A 230 15.53 -4.33 14.11
C ILE A 230 16.91 -4.24 13.46
N ILE A 231 17.07 -4.87 12.30
CA ILE A 231 18.31 -4.95 11.54
C ILE A 231 18.07 -4.31 10.19
N SER A 232 18.89 -3.33 9.80
CA SER A 232 18.85 -2.76 8.44
C SER A 232 19.37 -3.79 7.45
N LEU A 233 18.62 -3.99 6.37
CA LEU A 233 19.04 -4.79 5.23
C LEU A 233 19.69 -3.95 4.12
N MET A 234 19.77 -2.64 4.29
CA MET A 234 20.43 -1.76 3.33
C MET A 234 21.95 -1.93 3.42
N ALA A 235 22.58 -2.19 2.30
CA ALA A 235 24.02 -2.37 2.17
C ALA A 235 24.53 -1.60 0.94
N THR A 236 25.85 -1.51 0.81
CA THR A 236 26.51 -1.02 -0.40
C THR A 236 27.24 -2.20 -1.04
N ASP A 237 26.98 -2.43 -2.30
CA ASP A 237 27.73 -3.40 -3.09
C ASP A 237 29.19 -2.95 -3.23
N ASN A 238 30.14 -3.80 -2.87
CA ASN A 238 31.54 -3.44 -2.82
C ASN A 238 32.18 -3.26 -4.22
N ASP A 239 31.61 -3.92 -5.23
CA ASP A 239 32.16 -3.90 -6.59
C ASP A 239 31.63 -2.71 -7.40
N THR A 240 30.36 -2.39 -7.23
CA THR A 240 29.67 -1.35 -8.00
C THR A 240 29.49 -0.04 -7.24
N GLY A 241 29.55 -0.06 -5.91
CA GLY A 241 29.22 1.08 -5.06
C GLY A 241 27.73 1.41 -5.00
N GLU A 242 26.87 0.60 -5.63
CA GLU A 242 25.42 0.77 -5.64
C GLU A 242 24.81 0.37 -4.28
N TYR A 243 23.72 1.03 -3.90
CA TYR A 243 22.92 0.59 -2.75
C TYR A 243 22.11 -0.64 -3.14
N VAL A 244 22.13 -1.64 -2.27
CA VAL A 244 21.42 -2.91 -2.45
C VAL A 244 20.71 -3.30 -1.15
N ILE A 245 19.67 -4.09 -1.27
CA ILE A 245 19.01 -4.75 -0.14
C ILE A 245 19.60 -6.14 -0.02
N ASN A 246 20.25 -6.42 1.10
CA ASN A 246 20.78 -7.74 1.39
C ASN A 246 19.63 -8.68 1.83
N ALA A 247 19.12 -9.44 0.86
CA ALA A 247 18.03 -10.39 1.06
C ALA A 247 18.53 -11.85 1.16
N LEU A 248 19.83 -12.08 1.28
CA LEU A 248 20.43 -13.44 1.29
C LEU A 248 19.77 -14.35 2.32
N ASP A 249 19.62 -13.87 3.56
CA ASP A 249 18.98 -14.64 4.63
C ASP A 249 17.52 -15.06 4.34
N MET A 250 16.82 -14.40 3.41
CA MET A 250 15.46 -14.80 3.01
C MET A 250 15.50 -15.96 2.00
N SER A 251 16.61 -16.17 1.34
CA SER A 251 16.84 -17.25 0.39
C SER A 251 17.39 -18.51 1.04
N ASP A 252 17.97 -18.41 2.24
CA ASP A 252 18.60 -19.52 2.97
C ASP A 252 17.67 -20.73 3.19
N THR A 253 16.37 -20.48 3.30
CA THR A 253 15.41 -21.58 3.46
C THR A 253 15.30 -22.42 2.20
N MET A 254 15.35 -21.80 1.02
CA MET A 254 15.33 -22.52 -0.25
C MET A 254 16.63 -23.30 -0.45
N GLU A 255 17.76 -22.68 -0.13
CA GLU A 255 19.06 -23.32 -0.21
C GLU A 255 19.12 -24.56 0.70
N ARG A 256 18.70 -24.44 1.96
CA ARG A 256 18.60 -25.57 2.89
C ARG A 256 17.68 -26.69 2.41
N ILE A 257 16.55 -26.35 1.76
CA ILE A 257 15.64 -27.35 1.17
C ILE A 257 16.35 -28.11 0.03
N PHE A 258 17.13 -27.43 -0.80
CA PHE A 258 17.91 -28.07 -1.86
C PHE A 258 19.04 -28.95 -1.29
N GLU A 259 19.74 -28.48 -0.28
CA GLU A 259 20.78 -29.29 0.41
C GLU A 259 20.16 -30.53 1.06
N GLU A 260 19.00 -30.39 1.71
CA GLU A 260 18.28 -31.53 2.28
C GLU A 260 17.84 -32.53 1.19
N TYR A 261 17.33 -32.03 0.06
CA TYR A 261 16.96 -32.87 -1.08
C TYR A 261 18.16 -33.63 -1.64
N GLU A 262 19.29 -32.96 -1.87
CA GLU A 262 20.52 -33.60 -2.38
C GLU A 262 21.07 -34.64 -1.39
N SER A 263 20.99 -34.38 -0.09
CA SER A 263 21.43 -35.32 0.94
C SER A 263 20.65 -36.64 1.00
N MET A 264 19.46 -36.71 0.37
CA MET A 264 18.64 -37.92 0.31
C MET A 264 19.12 -38.88 -0.81
N GLU A 265 20.04 -38.47 -1.68
CA GLU A 265 20.59 -39.31 -2.74
C GLU A 265 21.87 -40.08 -2.30
N GLU A 266 22.42 -39.77 -1.12
CA GLU A 266 23.54 -40.51 -0.50
C GLU A 266 23.02 -41.57 0.51
#